data_61a80188fb4c27090f29ec8e63a8858f
#
_entry.id   61a80188fb4c27090f29ec8e63a8858f
#
_cell.length_a   1.000
_cell.length_b   1.000
_cell.length_c   1.000
_cell.angle_alpha   90.00
_cell.angle_beta   90.00
_cell.angle_gamma   90.00
#
_symmetry.space_group_name_H-M   'P 1'
#
loop_
_entity.id
_entity.type
_entity.pdbx_description
1 polymer ?
#
loop_
_entity_poly.entity_id
_entity_poly.type
_entity_poly.pdbx_seq_one_letter_code
_entity_poly.pdbx_strand_id
1 'polypeptide(L)'
;MEHYVGLDVSLRLTAICIVDRTGKIEREGVVASNPEAIAAFIKSHAPQVVRIGLETGATSTWLWTELNKMGLPIICIEPGTRRQR
;
A
#
# COMPACT_ATOMS: atom_id res chain seq x y z
N MET A 1 -0.10 -7.51 -16.45
CA MET A 1 1.18 -6.98 -15.93
C MET A 1 1.12 -6.85 -14.43
N GLU A 2 2.16 -7.27 -13.75
CA GLU A 2 2.18 -7.26 -12.29
C GLU A 2 2.45 -5.88 -11.75
N HIS A 3 1.74 -5.55 -10.67
CA HIS A 3 1.93 -4.29 -9.99
C HIS A 3 2.31 -4.51 -8.54
N TYR A 4 3.12 -3.61 -8.03
CA TYR A 4 3.49 -3.58 -6.62
C TYR A 4 3.12 -2.21 -6.08
N VAL A 5 2.62 -2.18 -4.87
CA VAL A 5 2.08 -0.95 -4.29
C VAL A 5 2.78 -0.66 -2.97
N GLY A 6 3.18 0.59 -2.80
CA GLY A 6 3.72 1.06 -1.54
C GLY A 6 2.75 2.06 -0.92
N LEU A 7 2.49 1.89 0.36
CA LEU A 7 1.62 2.78 1.11
C LEU A 7 2.41 3.52 2.17
N ASP A 8 2.31 4.84 2.14
CA ASP A 8 2.90 5.69 3.15
C ASP A 8 1.75 6.32 3.92
N VAL A 9 1.43 5.75 5.07
CA VAL A 9 0.22 6.10 5.81
C VAL A 9 0.52 7.17 6.83
N SER A 10 -0.27 8.22 6.81
CA SER A 10 -0.25 9.19 7.90
C SER A 10 -1.65 9.27 8.45
N LEU A 11 -1.83 10.13 9.45
CA LEU A 11 -3.07 10.13 10.21
C LEU A 11 -4.30 10.36 9.34
N ARG A 12 -4.21 11.28 8.40
CA ARG A 12 -5.37 11.65 7.60
C ARG A 12 -5.28 11.19 6.15
N LEU A 13 -4.09 11.14 5.61
CA LEU A 13 -3.90 10.85 4.20
C LEU A 13 -2.90 9.73 4.01
N THR A 14 -3.09 8.96 2.96
CA THR A 14 -2.18 7.90 2.61
C THR A 14 -1.69 8.14 1.19
N ALA A 15 -0.38 8.20 1.03
CA ALA A 15 0.23 8.29 -0.29
C ALA A 15 0.37 6.88 -0.85
N ILE A 16 -0.01 6.72 -2.10
CA ILE A 16 0.02 5.41 -2.76
C ILE A 16 0.92 5.52 -3.97
N CYS A 17 1.86 4.59 -4.07
CA CYS A 17 2.77 4.54 -5.20
C CYS A 17 2.65 3.16 -5.84
N ILE A 18 2.29 3.12 -7.12
CA ILE A 18 2.13 1.88 -7.86
C ILE A 18 3.28 1.77 -8.84
N VAL A 19 4.04 0.67 -8.74
CA VAL A 19 5.17 0.44 -9.61
C VAL A 19 5.00 -0.90 -10.32
N ASP A 20 5.68 -1.03 -11.47
CA ASP A 20 5.71 -2.32 -12.14
C ASP A 20 6.86 -3.15 -11.57
N ARG A 21 7.05 -4.34 -12.10
CA ARG A 21 8.03 -5.25 -11.55
C ARG A 21 9.48 -4.79 -11.76
N THR A 22 9.69 -3.78 -12.58
CA THR A 22 11.02 -3.23 -12.77
C THR A 22 11.29 -2.07 -11.82
N GLY A 23 10.27 -1.66 -11.05
CA GLY A 23 10.41 -0.52 -10.16
C GLY A 23 10.00 0.80 -10.76
N LYS A 24 9.51 0.78 -12.00
CA LYS A 24 9.08 2.01 -12.64
C LYS A 24 7.73 2.44 -12.09
N ILE A 25 7.60 3.71 -11.75
CA ILE A 25 6.36 4.24 -11.19
C ILE A 25 5.31 4.34 -12.30
N GLU A 26 4.21 3.63 -12.09
CA GLU A 26 3.10 3.67 -13.03
C GLU A 26 2.09 4.74 -12.63
N ARG A 27 1.89 4.94 -11.33
CA ARG A 27 0.91 5.91 -10.87
C ARG A 27 1.15 6.23 -9.41
N GLU A 28 0.88 7.46 -9.05
CA GLU A 28 0.91 7.88 -7.66
C GLU A 28 -0.38 8.60 -7.34
N GLY A 29 -0.76 8.58 -6.07
CA GLY A 29 -1.93 9.30 -5.64
C GLY A 29 -1.96 9.42 -4.15
N VAL A 30 -2.91 10.22 -3.66
CA VAL A 30 -3.12 10.42 -2.24
C VAL A 30 -4.61 10.28 -1.98
N VAL A 31 -4.94 9.46 -0.98
CA VAL A 31 -6.34 9.25 -0.61
C VAL A 31 -6.47 9.37 0.90
N ALA A 32 -7.71 9.43 1.37
CA ALA A 32 -7.96 9.42 2.80
C ALA A 32 -7.44 8.13 3.41
N SER A 33 -6.97 8.21 4.66
CA SER A 33 -6.44 7.04 5.35
C SER A 33 -7.56 6.18 5.87
N ASN A 34 -8.33 5.59 4.95
CA ASN A 34 -9.33 4.61 5.33
C ASN A 34 -9.28 3.46 4.33
N PRO A 35 -9.68 2.26 4.79
CA PRO A 35 -9.49 1.05 3.97
C PRO A 35 -10.24 1.10 2.66
N GLU A 36 -11.46 1.65 2.65
CA GLU A 36 -12.26 1.67 1.43
C GLU A 36 -11.63 2.56 0.37
N ALA A 37 -11.14 3.74 0.77
CA ALA A 37 -10.53 4.65 -0.19
C ALA A 37 -9.25 4.06 -0.76
N ILE A 38 -8.45 3.44 0.08
CA ILE A 38 -7.20 2.82 -0.36
C ILE A 38 -7.49 1.65 -1.29
N ALA A 39 -8.42 0.78 -0.90
CA ALA A 39 -8.76 -0.37 -1.71
C ALA A 39 -9.33 0.05 -3.07
N ALA A 40 -10.17 1.08 -3.08
CA ALA A 40 -10.77 1.56 -4.33
C ALA A 40 -9.68 2.07 -5.28
N PHE A 41 -8.73 2.84 -4.75
CA PHE A 41 -7.64 3.34 -5.58
C PHE A 41 -6.82 2.19 -6.17
N ILE A 42 -6.47 1.22 -5.33
CA ILE A 42 -5.65 0.10 -5.78
C ILE A 42 -6.39 -0.72 -6.82
N LYS A 43 -7.65 -1.04 -6.59
CA LYS A 43 -8.42 -1.84 -7.53
C LYS A 43 -8.62 -1.12 -8.85
N SER A 44 -8.73 0.20 -8.80
CA SER A 44 -8.95 0.99 -9.98
C SER A 44 -7.69 1.13 -10.83
N HIS A 45 -6.53 1.26 -10.18
CA HIS A 45 -5.29 1.57 -10.89
C HIS A 45 -4.28 0.44 -10.90
N ALA A 46 -4.44 -0.56 -10.07
CA ALA A 46 -3.53 -1.69 -10.03
C ALA A 46 -4.31 -2.99 -9.85
N PRO A 47 -5.18 -3.33 -10.82
CA PRO A 47 -6.02 -4.53 -10.68
C PRO A 47 -5.24 -5.83 -10.60
N GLN A 48 -3.99 -5.83 -11.04
CA GLN A 48 -3.16 -7.02 -10.97
C GLN A 48 -2.07 -6.88 -9.92
N VAL A 49 -2.42 -6.27 -8.80
CA VAL A 49 -1.47 -6.08 -7.72
C VAL A 49 -1.03 -7.42 -7.15
N VAL A 50 0.28 -7.56 -7.00
CA VAL A 50 0.88 -8.79 -6.47
C VAL A 50 1.17 -8.64 -4.99
N ARG A 51 1.59 -7.43 -4.58
CA ARG A 51 1.98 -7.21 -3.19
C ARG A 51 1.81 -5.74 -2.84
N ILE A 52 1.34 -5.49 -1.64
CA ILE A 52 1.17 -4.14 -1.12
C ILE A 52 2.01 -4.03 0.13
N GLY A 53 2.98 -3.13 0.12
CA GLY A 53 3.83 -2.89 1.27
C GLY A 53 3.28 -1.74 2.11
N LEU A 54 3.19 -1.95 3.41
CA LEU A 54 2.67 -0.96 4.34
C LEU A 54 3.67 -0.79 5.47
N GLU A 55 4.22 0.41 5.61
CA GLU A 55 5.13 0.66 6.71
C GLU A 55 4.37 0.68 8.03
N THR A 56 4.93 0.02 9.03
CA THR A 56 4.28 -0.04 10.33
C THR A 56 4.33 1.32 11.02
N GLY A 57 3.28 1.61 11.75
CA GLY A 57 3.18 2.86 12.51
C GLY A 57 2.00 2.76 13.43
N ALA A 58 1.62 3.88 14.02
CA ALA A 58 0.59 3.91 15.05
C ALA A 58 -0.75 3.38 14.55
N THR A 59 -1.09 3.67 13.30
CA THR A 59 -2.40 3.28 12.76
C THR A 59 -2.32 2.11 11.79
N SER A 60 -1.13 1.60 11.52
CA SER A 60 -0.98 0.64 10.44
C SER A 60 -1.53 -0.74 10.78
N THR A 61 -1.52 -1.13 12.05
CA THR A 61 -2.07 -2.43 12.42
C THR A 61 -3.55 -2.53 12.08
N TRP A 62 -4.30 -1.49 12.41
CA TRP A 62 -5.72 -1.46 12.09
C TRP A 62 -5.92 -1.49 10.58
N LEU A 63 -5.17 -0.67 9.87
CA LEU A 63 -5.32 -0.58 8.42
C LEU A 63 -4.94 -1.89 7.75
N TRP A 64 -3.85 -2.51 8.21
CA TRP A 64 -3.43 -3.80 7.68
C TRP A 64 -4.54 -4.84 7.85
N THR A 65 -5.15 -4.86 9.04
CA THR A 65 -6.21 -5.82 9.32
C THR A 65 -7.39 -5.63 8.36
N GLU A 66 -7.80 -4.38 8.17
CA GLU A 66 -8.95 -4.12 7.30
C GLU A 66 -8.65 -4.43 5.84
N LEU A 67 -7.48 -4.06 5.36
CA LEU A 67 -7.12 -4.34 3.97
C LEU A 67 -6.94 -5.83 3.74
N ASN A 68 -6.41 -6.53 4.74
CA ASN A 68 -6.25 -7.97 4.63
C ASN A 68 -7.61 -8.67 4.56
N LYS A 69 -8.59 -8.17 5.31
CA LYS A 69 -9.94 -8.72 5.25
C LYS A 69 -10.58 -8.54 3.88
N MET A 70 -10.18 -7.53 3.16
CA MET A 70 -10.70 -7.28 1.82
C MET A 70 -10.05 -8.16 0.76
N GLY A 71 -9.13 -9.04 1.17
CA GLY A 71 -8.49 -9.96 0.25
C GLY A 71 -7.31 -9.38 -0.49
N LEU A 72 -6.78 -8.25 -0.05
CA LEU A 72 -5.63 -7.63 -0.70
C LEU A 72 -4.33 -8.26 -0.19
N PRO A 73 -3.31 -8.42 -1.07
CA PRO A 73 -2.05 -9.06 -0.70
C PRO A 73 -1.13 -8.10 0.05
N ILE A 74 -1.53 -7.75 1.26
CA ILE A 74 -0.84 -6.72 2.04
C ILE A 74 0.16 -7.32 3.02
N ILE A 75 1.33 -6.69 3.12
CA ILE A 75 2.35 -7.08 4.08
C ILE A 75 2.79 -5.84 4.86
N CYS A 76 3.19 -6.06 6.10
CA CYS A 76 3.73 -4.98 6.92
C CYS A 76 5.24 -4.96 6.79
N ILE A 77 5.79 -3.76 6.59
CA ILE A 77 7.22 -3.56 6.48
C ILE A 77 7.67 -2.75 7.69
N GLU A 78 8.59 -3.31 8.46
CA GLU A 78 9.12 -2.58 9.59
C GLU A 78 10.20 -1.62 9.11
N PRO A 79 10.13 -0.35 9.49
CA PRO A 79 11.09 0.62 8.99
C PRO A 79 12.53 0.22 9.25
N GLY A 80 12.81 -0.41 10.38
CA GLY A 80 14.17 -0.78 10.73
C GLY A 80 14.77 -1.84 9.86
N THR A 81 13.98 -2.68 9.23
CA THR A 81 14.51 -3.79 8.47
C THR A 81 14.88 -3.44 7.06
N ARG A 82 14.35 -2.35 6.54
CA ARG A 82 14.66 -2.10 5.16
C ARG A 82 15.88 -1.27 4.99
N ARG A 83 16.57 -0.83 6.03
CA ARG A 83 17.71 -0.13 5.82
C ARG A 83 18.87 -0.90 5.62
N GLN A 84 18.90 -1.94 5.67
CA GLN A 84 20.03 -2.63 5.51
C GLN A 84 20.69 -2.49 4.36
N ARG A 85 20.97 -2.01 4.00
CA ARG A 85 21.61 -1.94 3.02
C ARG A 85 22.19 -1.78 2.82
#